data_018f0eff3b26a4ed30f5aeb0e575b880
#
_entry.id   018f0eff3b26a4ed30f5aeb0e575b880
#
_cell.length_a   1.000
_cell.length_b   1.000
_cell.length_c   1.000
_cell.angle_alpha   90.00
_cell.angle_beta   90.00
_cell.angle_gamma   90.00
#
_symmetry.space_group_name_H-M   'P 1'
#
loop_
_entity.id
_entity.type
_entity.pdbx_description
1 polymer ?
#
loop_
_entity_poly.entity_id
_entity_poly.type
_entity_poly.pdbx_seq_one_letter_code
_entity_poly.pdbx_strand_id
1 'polypeptide(L)'
;MRKSRTISSRIAIGTGAVALTLLAQQSNQPRPTCHSCQATYVPVSELDAYTAKALKYGIVDQQVRSVDVGKSQVGVAMVTRGKIVAGTARKGAVAEHEQVSEVYHIIEGTATLLTGPNLVTVKKRPDSEKTVRLQNGPGWNADSIANPQIHHLKPGDVIVIPAGTGHWFTEIPDHITYLMVRIDPDKVVPTKGQKESEDDLKAVPAF
;
A
#
# COMPACT_ATOMS: atom_id res chain seq x y z
N MET A 1 -14.72 24.32 93.43
CA MET A 1 -15.11 23.15 92.63
C MET A 1 -15.55 23.60 91.27
N ARG A 2 -14.72 23.40 90.23
CA ARG A 2 -15.07 23.67 88.82
C ARG A 2 -14.51 22.53 87.98
N LYS A 3 -15.41 21.73 87.38
CA LYS A 3 -15.08 20.58 86.52
C LYS A 3 -14.72 21.09 85.12
N SER A 4 -13.51 20.75 84.65
CA SER A 4 -13.08 20.91 83.25
C SER A 4 -13.64 19.77 82.43
N ARG A 5 -14.29 20.10 81.29
CA ARG A 5 -14.70 19.12 80.27
C ARG A 5 -13.75 19.23 79.08
N THR A 6 -13.04 18.14 78.82
CA THR A 6 -12.16 17.98 77.67
C THR A 6 -13.04 17.51 76.47
N ILE A 7 -13.02 18.28 75.37
CA ILE A 7 -13.67 17.88 74.12
C ILE A 7 -12.61 17.28 73.22
N SER A 8 -12.77 15.97 72.94
CA SER A 8 -11.91 15.28 71.95
C SER A 8 -12.54 15.43 70.56
N SER A 9 -11.83 16.14 69.69
CA SER A 9 -12.17 16.27 68.26
C SER A 9 -11.54 15.11 67.51
N ARG A 10 -12.38 14.26 66.89
CA ARG A 10 -11.95 13.18 65.99
C ARG A 10 -11.95 13.76 64.56
N ILE A 11 -10.79 13.84 63.94
CA ILE A 11 -10.62 14.12 62.53
C ILE A 11 -10.72 12.79 61.79
N ALA A 12 -11.75 12.63 61.01
CA ALA A 12 -11.86 11.51 60.04
C ALA A 12 -11.19 11.96 58.75
N ILE A 13 -10.07 11.33 58.41
CA ILE A 13 -9.40 11.52 57.13
C ILE A 13 -10.04 10.56 56.14
N GLY A 14 -10.81 11.11 55.21
CA GLY A 14 -11.39 10.38 54.09
C GLY A 14 -10.35 10.11 53.04
N THR A 15 -9.80 8.91 52.97
CA THR A 15 -8.98 8.39 51.86
C THR A 15 -9.83 7.42 51.04
N GLY A 16 -10.48 7.91 49.98
CA GLY A 16 -11.35 7.02 49.22
C GLY A 16 -11.75 7.44 47.80
N ALA A 17 -11.15 8.48 47.19
CA ALA A 17 -11.69 8.97 45.92
C ALA A 17 -10.68 9.05 44.76
N VAL A 18 -9.40 8.67 44.90
CA VAL A 18 -8.39 8.88 43.85
C VAL A 18 -8.09 7.63 43.04
N ALA A 19 -8.43 6.43 43.51
CA ALA A 19 -8.10 5.17 42.82
C ALA A 19 -9.05 4.77 41.68
N LEU A 20 -10.30 5.29 41.64
CA LEU A 20 -11.29 4.87 40.62
C LEU A 20 -11.14 5.60 39.27
N THR A 21 -10.49 6.77 39.23
CA THR A 21 -10.38 7.56 37.97
C THR A 21 -9.26 7.07 37.05
N LEU A 22 -8.26 6.36 37.54
CA LEU A 22 -7.17 5.82 36.73
C LEU A 22 -7.53 4.56 35.96
N LEU A 23 -8.47 3.78 36.43
CA LEU A 23 -8.93 2.56 35.74
C LEU A 23 -9.91 2.85 34.59
N ALA A 24 -10.62 3.97 34.62
CA ALA A 24 -11.57 4.34 33.57
C ALA A 24 -10.89 4.94 32.32
N GLN A 25 -9.67 5.46 32.44
CA GLN A 25 -8.92 6.02 31.30
C GLN A 25 -8.22 4.95 30.44
N GLN A 26 -8.00 3.75 30.95
CA GLN A 26 -7.38 2.66 30.16
C GLN A 26 -8.36 1.98 29.19
N SER A 27 -9.67 2.13 29.39
CA SER A 27 -10.67 1.45 28.55
C SER A 27 -10.95 2.13 27.19
N ASN A 28 -10.46 3.37 26.98
CA ASN A 28 -10.68 4.13 25.74
C ASN A 28 -9.45 4.21 24.82
N GLN A 29 -8.37 3.53 25.14
CA GLN A 29 -7.22 3.45 24.23
C GLN A 29 -7.57 2.56 23.03
N PRO A 30 -7.31 3.00 21.79
CA PRO A 30 -7.49 2.15 20.62
C PRO A 30 -6.67 0.88 20.78
N ARG A 31 -7.33 -0.28 20.68
CA ARG A 31 -6.62 -1.56 20.73
C ARG A 31 -5.80 -1.74 19.44
N PRO A 32 -4.63 -2.39 19.49
CA PRO A 32 -3.91 -2.79 18.29
C PRO A 32 -4.84 -3.58 17.37
N THR A 33 -4.78 -3.30 16.06
CA THR A 33 -5.63 -3.96 15.07
C THR A 33 -5.13 -5.36 14.71
N CYS A 34 -3.91 -5.68 15.10
CA CYS A 34 -3.29 -6.97 14.92
C CYS A 34 -2.68 -7.44 16.24
N HIS A 35 -3.12 -8.60 16.76
CA HIS A 35 -2.60 -9.21 17.98
C HIS A 35 -1.58 -10.27 17.61
N SER A 36 -0.36 -10.16 18.15
CA SER A 36 0.74 -11.13 17.94
C SER A 36 1.17 -11.32 16.49
N CYS A 37 0.95 -10.33 15.62
CA CYS A 37 1.39 -10.38 14.24
C CYS A 37 2.92 -10.24 14.17
N GLN A 38 3.54 -11.11 13.38
CA GLN A 38 4.98 -11.06 13.10
C GLN A 38 5.24 -10.03 12.00
N ALA A 39 6.37 -9.32 12.09
CA ALA A 39 6.85 -8.51 10.98
C ALA A 39 7.23 -9.39 9.79
N THR A 40 6.89 -8.95 8.58
CA THR A 40 7.30 -9.62 7.34
C THR A 40 8.56 -8.93 6.82
N TYR A 41 9.63 -9.69 6.70
CA TYR A 41 10.89 -9.25 6.12
C TYR A 41 11.02 -9.74 4.67
N VAL A 42 11.32 -8.83 3.76
CA VAL A 42 11.62 -9.15 2.35
C VAL A 42 13.06 -8.71 2.11
N PRO A 43 14.02 -9.63 1.93
CA PRO A 43 15.42 -9.28 1.69
C PRO A 43 15.61 -8.67 0.31
N VAL A 44 16.58 -7.78 0.16
CA VAL A 44 16.92 -7.15 -1.12
C VAL A 44 17.21 -8.19 -2.21
N SER A 45 17.85 -9.31 -1.87
CA SER A 45 18.14 -10.40 -2.82
C SER A 45 16.89 -11.00 -3.44
N GLU A 46 15.75 -10.98 -2.74
CA GLU A 46 14.48 -11.43 -3.30
C GLU A 46 13.90 -10.38 -4.26
N LEU A 47 13.98 -9.10 -3.91
CA LEU A 47 13.56 -7.99 -4.79
C LEU A 47 14.37 -7.99 -6.09
N ASP A 48 15.67 -8.19 -5.98
CA ASP A 48 16.59 -8.31 -7.14
C ASP A 48 16.25 -9.52 -8.02
N ALA A 49 15.88 -10.65 -7.41
CA ALA A 49 15.44 -11.84 -8.16
C ALA A 49 14.16 -11.58 -8.97
N TYR A 50 13.21 -10.82 -8.41
CA TYR A 50 12.01 -10.40 -9.14
C TYR A 50 12.34 -9.41 -10.27
N THR A 51 13.25 -8.48 -10.06
CA THR A 51 13.76 -7.58 -11.11
C THR A 51 14.42 -8.35 -12.24
N ALA A 52 15.29 -9.31 -11.91
CA ALA A 52 15.93 -10.16 -12.91
C ALA A 52 14.91 -11.00 -13.70
N LYS A 53 13.87 -11.54 -13.01
CA LYS A 53 12.76 -12.25 -13.65
C LYS A 53 11.96 -11.33 -14.58
N ALA A 54 11.69 -10.08 -14.17
CA ALA A 54 11.03 -9.07 -14.99
C ALA A 54 11.78 -8.84 -16.31
N LEU A 55 13.07 -8.58 -16.22
CA LEU A 55 13.94 -8.34 -17.38
C LEU A 55 14.01 -9.55 -18.31
N LYS A 56 14.13 -10.75 -17.73
CA LYS A 56 14.25 -11.99 -18.52
C LYS A 56 12.99 -12.31 -19.31
N TYR A 57 11.81 -12.06 -18.75
CA TYR A 57 10.53 -12.50 -19.31
C TYR A 57 9.62 -11.36 -19.75
N GLY A 58 10.04 -10.10 -19.66
CA GLY A 58 9.20 -8.96 -20.03
C GLY A 58 7.99 -8.73 -19.11
N ILE A 59 8.07 -9.18 -17.84
CA ILE A 59 6.99 -9.01 -16.87
C ILE A 59 7.10 -7.63 -16.24
N VAL A 60 6.07 -6.82 -16.36
CA VAL A 60 6.13 -5.43 -15.86
C VAL A 60 5.96 -5.39 -14.35
N ASP A 61 4.94 -6.03 -13.81
CA ASP A 61 4.47 -5.90 -12.42
C ASP A 61 4.42 -7.28 -11.75
N GLN A 62 5.12 -7.41 -10.63
CA GLN A 62 5.22 -8.67 -9.91
C GLN A 62 4.99 -8.46 -8.42
N GLN A 63 3.90 -9.03 -7.91
CA GLN A 63 3.60 -9.07 -6.47
C GLN A 63 4.61 -9.98 -5.76
N VAL A 64 5.41 -9.42 -4.84
CA VAL A 64 6.38 -10.17 -4.02
C VAL A 64 5.70 -10.73 -2.78
N ARG A 65 5.01 -9.88 -2.04
CA ARG A 65 4.25 -10.22 -0.82
C ARG A 65 2.90 -9.53 -0.81
N SER A 66 1.94 -10.12 -0.11
CA SER A 66 0.70 -9.46 0.32
C SER A 66 0.38 -9.91 1.73
N VAL A 67 0.43 -8.98 2.69
CA VAL A 67 0.42 -9.24 4.13
C VAL A 67 -0.80 -8.62 4.77
N ASP A 68 -1.54 -9.41 5.54
CA ASP A 68 -2.62 -8.89 6.39
C ASP A 68 -2.02 -8.15 7.59
N VAL A 69 -2.33 -6.86 7.72
CA VAL A 69 -1.88 -6.00 8.82
C VAL A 69 -3.03 -5.60 9.75
N GLY A 70 -4.11 -6.37 9.76
CA GLY A 70 -5.30 -6.18 10.60
C GLY A 70 -6.43 -5.48 9.86
N LYS A 71 -6.45 -4.17 9.76
CA LYS A 71 -7.52 -3.43 9.05
C LYS A 71 -7.29 -3.30 7.55
N SER A 72 -6.13 -3.68 7.05
CA SER A 72 -5.74 -3.59 5.64
C SER A 72 -4.86 -4.76 5.27
N GLN A 73 -4.71 -4.98 3.98
CA GLN A 73 -3.55 -5.71 3.46
C GLN A 73 -2.54 -4.73 2.89
N VAL A 74 -1.26 -5.09 2.97
CA VAL A 74 -0.15 -4.35 2.38
C VAL A 74 0.57 -5.26 1.40
N GLY A 75 0.54 -4.88 0.13
CA GLY A 75 1.29 -5.54 -0.93
C GLY A 75 2.67 -4.92 -1.12
N VAL A 76 3.67 -5.74 -1.38
CA VAL A 76 5.01 -5.32 -1.83
C VAL A 76 5.23 -5.91 -3.21
N ALA A 77 5.55 -5.07 -4.20
CA ALA A 77 5.77 -5.49 -5.57
C ALA A 77 7.03 -4.85 -6.16
N MET A 78 7.65 -5.54 -7.13
CA MET A 78 8.68 -4.98 -7.98
C MET A 78 8.12 -4.73 -9.37
N VAL A 79 8.36 -3.53 -9.88
CA VAL A 79 7.91 -3.11 -11.20
C VAL A 79 9.08 -2.65 -12.03
N THR A 80 9.20 -3.21 -13.23
CA THR A 80 10.20 -2.80 -14.21
C THR A 80 9.51 -2.55 -15.56
N ARG A 81 9.66 -1.35 -16.10
CA ARG A 81 9.09 -0.95 -17.39
C ARG A 81 10.21 -0.57 -18.35
N GLY A 82 10.14 -1.07 -19.56
CA GLY A 82 11.01 -0.67 -20.63
C GLY A 82 10.62 0.67 -21.27
N LYS A 83 11.34 1.04 -22.31
CA LYS A 83 11.20 2.30 -23.04
C LYS A 83 9.80 2.56 -23.57
N ILE A 84 9.32 3.78 -23.36
CA ILE A 84 8.13 4.37 -24.02
C ILE A 84 8.58 5.69 -24.67
N VAL A 85 8.48 5.77 -25.98
CA VAL A 85 8.80 7.01 -26.70
C VAL A 85 7.70 8.03 -26.48
N ALA A 86 8.06 9.27 -26.21
CA ALA A 86 7.08 10.35 -26.03
C ALA A 86 6.08 10.43 -27.20
N GLY A 87 4.80 10.57 -26.90
CA GLY A 87 3.72 10.63 -27.89
C GLY A 87 3.30 9.27 -28.47
N THR A 88 3.95 8.15 -28.10
CA THR A 88 3.59 6.80 -28.58
C THR A 88 2.87 5.95 -27.53
N ALA A 89 2.63 6.50 -26.34
CA ALA A 89 1.94 5.79 -25.27
C ALA A 89 0.55 5.35 -25.74
N ARG A 90 0.26 4.06 -25.53
CA ARG A 90 -0.93 3.39 -26.08
C ARG A 90 -2.21 3.93 -25.43
N LYS A 91 -3.25 4.17 -26.22
CA LYS A 91 -4.62 4.36 -25.73
C LYS A 91 -5.08 3.13 -24.94
N GLY A 92 -5.90 3.33 -23.92
CA GLY A 92 -6.33 2.27 -23.02
C GLY A 92 -5.25 1.82 -22.03
N ALA A 93 -4.13 2.54 -21.92
CA ALA A 93 -3.04 2.22 -21.01
C ALA A 93 -3.07 3.02 -19.69
N VAL A 94 -3.99 3.95 -19.53
CA VAL A 94 -4.29 4.54 -18.22
C VAL A 94 -4.83 3.44 -17.33
N ALA A 95 -4.24 3.23 -16.16
CA ALA A 95 -4.74 2.33 -15.15
C ALA A 95 -5.38 3.12 -14.01
N GLU A 96 -6.42 2.55 -13.41
CA GLU A 96 -7.07 3.03 -12.20
C GLU A 96 -7.46 1.81 -11.37
N HIS A 97 -7.40 1.90 -10.03
CA HIS A 97 -7.78 0.85 -9.08
C HIS A 97 -8.87 1.40 -8.16
N GLU A 98 -10.02 0.72 -8.10
CA GLU A 98 -11.19 1.21 -7.34
C GLU A 98 -10.94 1.23 -5.82
N GLN A 99 -10.14 0.29 -5.29
CA GLN A 99 -10.01 0.04 -3.86
C GLN A 99 -8.56 -0.01 -3.37
N VAL A 100 -7.60 -0.15 -4.28
CA VAL A 100 -6.19 -0.29 -3.94
C VAL A 100 -5.45 1.00 -4.24
N SER A 101 -4.82 1.58 -3.21
CA SER A 101 -3.90 2.71 -3.37
C SER A 101 -2.48 2.19 -3.58
N GLU A 102 -1.65 2.97 -4.28
CA GLU A 102 -0.28 2.60 -4.58
C GLU A 102 0.71 3.67 -4.14
N VAL A 103 1.88 3.23 -3.66
CA VAL A 103 3.02 4.09 -3.37
C VAL A 103 4.20 3.56 -4.18
N TYR A 104 4.78 4.39 -5.04
CA TYR A 104 6.00 4.06 -5.77
C TYR A 104 7.20 4.72 -5.12
N HIS A 105 8.26 3.96 -4.92
CA HIS A 105 9.59 4.46 -4.61
C HIS A 105 10.53 4.12 -5.76
N ILE A 106 10.98 5.14 -6.47
CA ILE A 106 11.78 4.97 -7.68
C ILE A 106 13.20 4.56 -7.30
N ILE A 107 13.64 3.42 -7.84
CA ILE A 107 14.96 2.84 -7.57
C ILE A 107 15.94 3.25 -8.69
N GLU A 108 15.48 3.10 -9.96
CA GLU A 108 16.36 3.28 -11.13
C GLU A 108 15.57 3.80 -12.32
N GLY A 109 16.24 4.51 -13.22
CA GLY A 109 15.64 5.05 -14.44
C GLY A 109 14.81 6.29 -14.22
N THR A 110 14.16 6.77 -15.29
CA THR A 110 13.33 7.99 -15.28
C THR A 110 12.09 7.80 -16.12
N ALA A 111 11.02 8.55 -15.79
CA ALA A 111 9.78 8.51 -16.56
C ALA A 111 8.97 9.79 -16.40
N THR A 112 8.10 10.04 -17.38
CA THR A 112 6.98 10.98 -17.25
C THR A 112 5.71 10.19 -16.94
N LEU A 113 5.13 10.46 -15.75
CA LEU A 113 3.88 9.88 -15.28
C LEU A 113 2.80 10.96 -15.22
N LEU A 114 1.65 10.68 -15.79
CA LEU A 114 0.44 11.48 -15.64
C LEU A 114 -0.47 10.86 -14.59
N THR A 115 -1.06 11.68 -13.71
CA THR A 115 -2.06 11.22 -12.73
C THR A 115 -3.26 12.16 -12.71
N GLY A 116 -4.44 11.63 -12.36
CA GLY A 116 -5.64 12.43 -12.15
C GLY A 116 -6.93 11.62 -12.12
N PRO A 117 -8.00 12.20 -11.54
CA PRO A 117 -9.28 11.51 -11.37
C PRO A 117 -10.18 11.52 -12.62
N ASN A 118 -9.91 12.41 -13.60
CA ASN A 118 -10.81 12.64 -14.72
C ASN A 118 -10.45 11.75 -15.91
N LEU A 119 -10.88 10.50 -15.86
CA LEU A 119 -10.61 9.51 -16.90
C LEU A 119 -11.50 9.74 -18.14
N VAL A 120 -10.91 9.55 -19.33
CA VAL A 120 -11.59 9.71 -20.62
C VAL A 120 -11.65 8.36 -21.34
N THR A 121 -12.84 7.96 -21.81
CA THR A 121 -13.08 6.70 -22.51
C THR A 121 -12.70 5.50 -21.62
N VAL A 122 -13.44 5.32 -20.55
CA VAL A 122 -13.17 4.27 -19.55
C VAL A 122 -13.69 2.90 -20.00
N LYS A 123 -12.94 1.85 -19.64
CA LYS A 123 -13.32 0.47 -19.82
C LYS A 123 -13.02 -0.32 -18.55
N LYS A 124 -14.03 -0.95 -17.96
CA LYS A 124 -13.83 -1.80 -16.78
C LYS A 124 -12.96 -3.00 -17.14
N ARG A 125 -11.99 -3.30 -16.27
CA ARG A 125 -11.20 -4.53 -16.39
C ARG A 125 -12.05 -5.73 -16.01
N PRO A 126 -11.99 -6.85 -16.78
CA PRO A 126 -12.71 -8.06 -16.42
C PRO A 126 -12.25 -8.61 -15.08
N ASP A 127 -13.18 -9.04 -14.23
CA ASP A 127 -12.89 -9.65 -12.93
C ASP A 127 -12.09 -10.97 -13.08
N SER A 128 -12.11 -11.58 -14.27
CA SER A 128 -11.34 -12.78 -14.58
C SER A 128 -9.85 -12.53 -14.85
N GLU A 129 -9.44 -11.27 -15.06
CA GLU A 129 -8.03 -10.95 -15.31
C GLU A 129 -7.17 -11.31 -14.09
N LYS A 130 -6.02 -11.93 -14.35
CA LYS A 130 -5.07 -12.34 -13.30
C LYS A 130 -4.62 -11.15 -12.44
N THR A 131 -4.33 -10.02 -13.06
CA THR A 131 -3.92 -8.78 -12.39
C THR A 131 -5.00 -8.24 -11.46
N VAL A 132 -6.26 -8.27 -11.87
CA VAL A 132 -7.42 -7.88 -11.05
C VAL A 132 -7.51 -8.79 -9.82
N ARG A 133 -7.46 -10.10 -10.04
CA ARG A 133 -7.66 -11.08 -8.95
C ARG A 133 -6.51 -11.17 -7.97
N LEU A 134 -5.26 -10.95 -8.40
CA LEU A 134 -4.08 -11.30 -7.60
C LEU A 134 -3.17 -10.12 -7.27
N GLN A 135 -3.43 -8.92 -7.83
CA GLN A 135 -2.52 -7.79 -7.67
C GLN A 135 -3.23 -6.46 -7.36
N ASN A 136 -4.15 -6.04 -8.23
CA ASN A 136 -4.62 -4.66 -8.27
C ASN A 136 -6.07 -4.49 -7.80
N GLY A 137 -6.81 -5.59 -7.61
CA GLY A 137 -8.25 -5.53 -7.37
C GLY A 137 -9.03 -4.98 -8.57
N PRO A 138 -10.33 -4.73 -8.40
CA PRO A 138 -11.19 -4.12 -9.42
C PRO A 138 -10.67 -2.76 -9.87
N GLY A 139 -10.95 -2.40 -11.14
CA GLY A 139 -10.54 -1.09 -11.64
C GLY A 139 -10.82 -0.91 -13.13
N TRP A 140 -10.36 0.19 -13.68
CA TRP A 140 -10.64 0.64 -15.02
C TRP A 140 -9.35 0.89 -15.81
N ASN A 141 -9.45 0.77 -17.12
CA ASN A 141 -8.50 1.35 -18.05
C ASN A 141 -9.17 2.56 -18.74
N ALA A 142 -8.37 3.53 -19.19
CA ALA A 142 -8.86 4.66 -19.95
C ALA A 142 -7.90 5.06 -21.08
N ASP A 143 -8.40 5.82 -22.04
CA ASP A 143 -7.60 6.31 -23.17
C ASP A 143 -6.71 7.49 -22.78
N SER A 144 -7.16 8.31 -21.84
CA SER A 144 -6.42 9.47 -21.35
C SER A 144 -6.96 9.96 -20.00
N ILE A 145 -6.28 10.97 -19.45
CA ILE A 145 -6.68 11.70 -18.23
C ILE A 145 -6.88 13.17 -18.63
N ALA A 146 -8.05 13.74 -18.37
CA ALA A 146 -8.29 15.17 -18.61
C ALA A 146 -7.65 16.01 -17.50
N ASN A 147 -6.93 17.07 -17.89
CA ASN A 147 -6.21 17.97 -16.97
C ASN A 147 -5.32 17.21 -15.96
N PRO A 148 -4.40 16.34 -16.43
CA PRO A 148 -3.58 15.53 -15.54
C PRO A 148 -2.54 16.37 -14.81
N GLN A 149 -2.11 15.90 -13.64
CA GLN A 149 -0.84 16.30 -13.05
C GLN A 149 0.28 15.54 -13.76
N ILE A 150 1.38 16.26 -14.04
CA ILE A 150 2.56 15.70 -14.72
C ILE A 150 3.68 15.56 -13.71
N HIS A 151 4.26 14.36 -13.62
CA HIS A 151 5.37 14.05 -12.74
C HIS A 151 6.55 13.55 -13.56
N HIS A 152 7.74 14.16 -13.34
CA HIS A 152 9.00 13.70 -13.92
C HIS A 152 9.76 12.93 -12.85
N LEU A 153 9.63 11.61 -12.89
CA LEU A 153 10.15 10.70 -11.88
C LEU A 153 11.62 10.39 -12.11
N LYS A 154 12.40 10.32 -11.03
CA LYS A 154 13.81 9.96 -10.99
C LYS A 154 14.13 9.15 -9.73
N PRO A 155 15.29 8.47 -9.65
CA PRO A 155 15.68 7.69 -8.48
C PRO A 155 15.59 8.48 -7.17
N GLY A 156 15.01 7.85 -6.15
CA GLY A 156 14.73 8.42 -4.84
C GLY A 156 13.38 9.11 -4.71
N ASP A 157 12.69 9.43 -5.80
CA ASP A 157 11.36 10.02 -5.72
C ASP A 157 10.34 9.03 -5.16
N VAL A 158 9.34 9.57 -4.45
CA VAL A 158 8.17 8.81 -3.96
C VAL A 158 6.90 9.48 -4.48
N ILE A 159 5.97 8.68 -5.00
CA ILE A 159 4.64 9.14 -5.37
C ILE A 159 3.57 8.26 -4.71
N VAL A 160 2.54 8.88 -4.16
CA VAL A 160 1.36 8.21 -3.60
C VAL A 160 0.20 8.40 -4.56
N ILE A 161 -0.40 7.31 -5.00
CA ILE A 161 -1.54 7.28 -5.93
C ILE A 161 -2.73 6.69 -5.16
N PRO A 162 -3.71 7.53 -4.75
CA PRO A 162 -4.91 7.04 -4.08
C PRO A 162 -5.75 6.15 -5.00
N ALA A 163 -6.50 5.22 -4.41
CA ALA A 163 -7.57 4.51 -5.11
C ALA A 163 -8.50 5.50 -5.84
N GLY A 164 -9.00 5.13 -7.01
CA GLY A 164 -9.80 6.02 -7.87
C GLY A 164 -8.99 7.02 -8.70
N THR A 165 -7.66 7.04 -8.58
CA THR A 165 -6.79 7.95 -9.33
C THR A 165 -6.17 7.24 -10.53
N GLY A 166 -6.48 7.71 -11.72
CA GLY A 166 -5.83 7.25 -12.95
C GLY A 166 -4.35 7.60 -12.99
N HIS A 167 -3.54 6.68 -13.52
CA HIS A 167 -2.12 6.87 -13.67
C HIS A 167 -1.62 6.28 -14.99
N TRP A 168 -0.68 6.97 -15.65
CA TRP A 168 -0.26 6.64 -17.00
C TRP A 168 1.17 7.08 -17.29
N PHE A 169 2.04 6.12 -17.57
CA PHE A 169 3.39 6.41 -18.07
C PHE A 169 3.30 6.80 -19.55
N THR A 170 3.66 8.04 -19.89
CA THR A 170 3.62 8.57 -21.25
C THR A 170 4.98 8.62 -21.91
N GLU A 171 6.05 8.60 -21.12
CA GLU A 171 7.42 8.56 -21.61
C GLU A 171 8.31 7.82 -20.61
N ILE A 172 9.14 6.95 -21.11
CA ILE A 172 10.24 6.28 -20.40
C ILE A 172 11.43 6.30 -21.36
N PRO A 173 12.45 7.15 -21.16
CA PRO A 173 13.56 7.31 -22.11
C PRO A 173 14.33 6.02 -22.37
N ASP A 174 14.53 5.20 -21.33
CA ASP A 174 15.18 3.90 -21.38
C ASP A 174 14.39 2.86 -20.60
N HIS A 175 14.43 2.92 -19.29
CA HIS A 175 13.64 2.07 -18.38
C HIS A 175 13.31 2.83 -17.10
N ILE A 176 12.43 2.24 -16.28
CA ILE A 176 12.18 2.62 -14.89
C ILE A 176 11.94 1.38 -14.05
N THR A 177 12.60 1.30 -12.88
CA THR A 177 12.38 0.27 -11.86
C THR A 177 12.00 0.93 -10.55
N TYR A 178 10.94 0.43 -9.91
CA TYR A 178 10.46 0.94 -8.64
C TYR A 178 9.89 -0.14 -7.73
N LEU A 179 10.09 0.06 -6.43
CA LEU A 179 9.33 -0.65 -5.42
C LEU A 179 7.93 -0.07 -5.37
N MET A 180 6.92 -0.92 -5.41
CA MET A 180 5.53 -0.53 -5.26
C MET A 180 4.95 -1.14 -3.98
N VAL A 181 4.35 -0.26 -3.15
CA VAL A 181 3.56 -0.68 -1.99
C VAL A 181 2.09 -0.46 -2.31
N ARG A 182 1.29 -1.53 -2.24
CA ARG A 182 -0.16 -1.51 -2.38
C ARG A 182 -0.81 -1.48 -1.02
N ILE A 183 -1.79 -0.61 -0.85
CA ILE A 183 -2.61 -0.48 0.36
C ILE A 183 -4.02 -0.89 -0.02
N ASP A 184 -4.46 -2.03 0.51
CA ASP A 184 -5.73 -2.68 0.21
C ASP A 184 -6.57 -2.77 1.51
N PRO A 185 -7.36 -1.73 1.84
CA PRO A 185 -8.15 -1.69 3.06
C PRO A 185 -9.32 -2.70 3.04
N ASP A 186 -9.83 -3.04 1.87
CA ASP A 186 -10.98 -3.92 1.70
C ASP A 186 -10.58 -5.39 1.46
N LYS A 187 -9.27 -5.66 1.40
CA LYS A 187 -8.68 -7.00 1.23
C LYS A 187 -9.21 -7.72 -0.02
N VAL A 188 -9.30 -6.96 -1.11
CA VAL A 188 -9.80 -7.48 -2.40
C VAL A 188 -8.78 -8.36 -3.13
N VAL A 189 -7.51 -8.32 -2.70
CA VAL A 189 -6.43 -9.15 -3.23
C VAL A 189 -6.06 -10.22 -2.20
N PRO A 190 -5.79 -11.47 -2.58
CA PRO A 190 -5.39 -12.51 -1.63
C PRO A 190 -4.01 -12.23 -1.01
N THR A 191 -3.77 -12.78 0.17
CA THR A 191 -2.44 -12.79 0.78
C THR A 191 -1.46 -13.59 -0.07
N LYS A 192 -0.19 -13.21 -0.05
CA LYS A 192 0.93 -13.93 -0.68
C LYS A 192 2.10 -13.98 0.29
N GLY A 193 2.39 -15.18 0.80
CA GLY A 193 3.46 -15.43 1.74
C GLY A 193 4.82 -15.69 1.08
N GLN A 194 5.79 -16.10 1.89
CA GLN A 194 7.14 -16.39 1.41
C GLN A 194 7.17 -17.60 0.47
N LYS A 195 6.45 -18.67 0.83
CA LYS A 195 6.44 -19.89 0.03
C LYS A 195 5.87 -19.64 -1.39
N GLU A 196 4.76 -18.94 -1.48
CA GLU A 196 4.14 -18.58 -2.76
C GLU A 196 5.06 -17.68 -3.59
N SER A 197 5.85 -16.83 -2.95
CA SER A 197 6.84 -15.99 -3.62
C SER A 197 8.01 -16.80 -4.18
N GLU A 198 8.54 -17.73 -3.39
CA GLU A 198 9.60 -18.65 -3.82
C GLU A 198 9.15 -19.53 -4.99
N ASP A 199 7.91 -20.05 -4.94
CA ASP A 199 7.32 -20.84 -6.00
C ASP A 199 7.12 -20.00 -7.28
N ASP A 200 6.67 -18.75 -7.14
CA ASP A 200 6.50 -17.80 -8.25
C ASP A 200 7.85 -17.47 -8.92
N LEU A 201 8.92 -17.27 -8.13
CA LEU A 201 10.25 -17.04 -8.69
C LEU A 201 10.77 -18.21 -9.53
N LYS A 202 10.43 -19.44 -9.15
CA LYS A 202 10.83 -20.67 -9.89
C LYS A 202 9.96 -20.92 -11.13
N ALA A 203 8.74 -20.43 -11.12
CA ALA A 203 7.81 -20.64 -12.22
C ALA A 203 8.25 -19.90 -13.49
N VAL A 204 8.21 -20.58 -14.63
CA VAL A 204 8.32 -19.96 -15.95
C VAL A 204 6.94 -19.38 -16.29
N PRO A 205 6.85 -18.09 -16.64
CA PRO A 205 5.55 -17.51 -17.02
C PRO A 205 4.98 -18.22 -18.25
N ALA A 206 3.70 -18.57 -18.20
CA ALA A 206 2.96 -18.95 -19.39
C ALA A 206 2.63 -17.66 -20.16
N PHE A 207 3.07 -17.57 -21.40
CA PHE A 207 2.76 -16.47 -22.35
C PHE A 207 1.55 -16.82 -23.17
#